data_baa2b6366c141868ab793b91ca2d1a5d
#
_entry.id   baa2b6366c141868ab793b91ca2d1a5d
#
_cell.length_a   1.000
_cell.length_b   1.000
_cell.length_c   1.000
_cell.angle_alpha   90.00
_cell.angle_beta   90.00
_cell.angle_gamma   90.00
#
_symmetry.space_group_name_H-M   'P 1'
#
loop_
_entity.id
_entity.type
_entity.pdbx_description
1 polymer ?
#
loop_
_entity_poly.entity_id
_entity_poly.type
_entity_poly.pdbx_seq_one_letter_code
_entity_poly.pdbx_strand_id
1 'polypeptide(L)'
;GKKVLVVDIDPQGNTTSGYGIEKNDLENTIYELMLGDCSIEDCIIKDVIENISILPSNVNLAAAEIELIGVDKKEYILKNEIDWVKDRYDYIIIDCPPSLSLLTVNAMTTADSVLVPIQCEYYALEGLSQLIHTVNLVKER
;
A
#
# COMPACT_ATOMS: atom_id res chain seq x y z
N GLY A 1 18.40 5.35 15.18
CA GLY A 1 17.71 5.84 14.02
C GLY A 1 16.21 5.62 14.09
N LYS A 2 15.51 6.16 13.14
CA LYS A 2 14.05 6.00 13.04
C LYS A 2 13.66 4.66 12.45
N LYS A 3 12.59 4.07 12.98
CA LYS A 3 12.05 2.81 12.46
C LYS A 3 10.99 3.12 11.41
N VAL A 4 11.13 2.53 10.23
CA VAL A 4 10.26 2.79 9.09
C VAL A 4 9.65 1.49 8.58
N LEU A 5 8.34 1.51 8.35
CA LEU A 5 7.64 0.48 7.59
C LEU A 5 7.33 1.02 6.20
N VAL A 6 7.77 0.31 5.18
CA VAL A 6 7.41 0.62 3.80
C VAL A 6 6.32 -0.35 3.37
N VAL A 7 5.19 0.18 2.94
CA VAL A 7 4.05 -0.61 2.46
C VAL A 7 3.98 -0.48 0.95
N ASP A 8 4.12 -1.60 0.25
CA ASP A 8 3.98 -1.64 -1.21
C ASP A 8 2.58 -2.16 -1.52
N ILE A 9 1.70 -1.27 -1.98
CA ILE A 9 0.32 -1.64 -2.37
C ILE A 9 0.13 -1.53 -3.89
N ASP A 10 1.22 -1.64 -4.63
CA ASP A 10 1.21 -1.65 -6.10
C ASP A 10 1.42 -3.09 -6.60
N PRO A 11 0.50 -3.63 -7.43
CA PRO A 11 0.68 -4.99 -7.99
C PRO A 11 1.96 -5.17 -8.78
N GLN A 12 2.54 -4.09 -9.34
CA GLN A 12 3.83 -4.16 -10.02
C GLN A 12 4.96 -4.52 -9.07
N GLY A 13 4.84 -4.18 -7.79
CA GLY A 13 5.80 -4.56 -6.77
C GLY A 13 7.19 -3.97 -6.96
N ASN A 14 7.29 -2.78 -7.57
CA ASN A 14 8.59 -2.16 -7.85
C ASN A 14 9.36 -1.80 -6.58
N THR A 15 8.67 -1.33 -5.56
CA THR A 15 9.28 -1.04 -4.26
C THR A 15 9.81 -2.33 -3.63
N THR A 16 9.01 -3.40 -3.66
CA THR A 16 9.43 -4.71 -3.15
C THR A 16 10.71 -5.18 -3.85
N SER A 17 10.72 -5.13 -5.19
CA SER A 17 11.90 -5.51 -5.97
C SER A 17 13.10 -4.60 -5.70
N GLY A 18 12.84 -3.30 -5.48
CA GLY A 18 13.89 -2.31 -5.20
C GLY A 18 14.67 -2.61 -3.91
N TYR A 19 14.06 -3.31 -2.96
CA TYR A 19 14.73 -3.77 -1.74
C TYR A 19 15.39 -5.14 -1.91
N GLY A 20 15.47 -5.68 -3.13
CA GLY A 20 16.14 -6.95 -3.40
C GLY A 20 15.33 -8.18 -3.05
N ILE A 21 14.02 -8.04 -2.88
CA ILE A 21 13.14 -9.14 -2.49
C ILE A 21 12.66 -9.87 -3.74
N GLU A 22 12.79 -11.21 -3.75
CA GLU A 22 12.26 -12.08 -4.79
C GLU A 22 10.75 -12.26 -4.55
N LYS A 23 9.96 -11.30 -5.03
CA LYS A 23 8.53 -11.19 -4.70
C LYS A 23 7.68 -12.38 -5.13
N ASN A 24 8.10 -13.11 -6.15
CA ASN A 24 7.34 -14.27 -6.62
C ASN A 24 7.58 -15.52 -5.75
N ASP A 25 8.58 -15.49 -4.88
CA ASP A 25 8.89 -16.60 -3.97
C ASP A 25 8.27 -16.41 -2.58
N LEU A 26 7.56 -15.31 -2.36
CA LEU A 26 6.98 -14.99 -1.06
C LEU A 26 5.69 -15.79 -0.82
N GLU A 27 5.57 -16.38 0.35
CA GLU A 27 4.37 -17.09 0.77
C GLU A 27 3.24 -16.11 1.11
N ASN A 28 3.57 -15.04 1.81
CA ASN A 28 2.60 -14.04 2.26
C ASN A 28 3.01 -12.64 1.81
N THR A 29 2.08 -11.94 1.18
CA THR A 29 2.24 -10.56 0.76
C THR A 29 1.03 -9.75 1.22
N ILE A 30 0.99 -8.47 0.86
CA ILE A 30 -0.18 -7.63 1.13
C ILE A 30 -1.45 -8.20 0.50
N TYR A 31 -1.34 -8.99 -0.57
CA TYR A 31 -2.48 -9.65 -1.18
C TYR A 31 -3.18 -10.60 -0.20
N GLU A 32 -2.42 -11.52 0.41
CA GLU A 32 -2.96 -12.47 1.39
C GLU A 32 -3.48 -11.74 2.62
N LEU A 33 -2.79 -10.67 3.02
CA LEU A 33 -3.22 -9.84 4.13
C LEU A 33 -4.59 -9.22 3.88
N MET A 34 -4.81 -8.65 2.71
CA MET A 34 -6.08 -7.98 2.37
C MET A 34 -7.23 -8.96 2.24
N LEU A 35 -6.96 -10.20 1.86
CA LEU A 35 -7.98 -11.26 1.82
C LEU A 35 -8.26 -11.88 3.19
N GLY A 36 -7.48 -11.52 4.22
CA GLY A 36 -7.64 -12.08 5.55
C GLY A 36 -7.01 -13.44 5.75
N ASP A 37 -6.11 -13.86 4.85
CA ASP A 37 -5.49 -15.18 4.86
C ASP A 37 -4.28 -15.27 5.81
N CYS A 38 -3.75 -14.13 6.25
CA CYS A 38 -2.62 -14.09 7.19
C CYS A 38 -2.69 -12.82 8.05
N SER A 39 -1.91 -12.80 9.13
CA SER A 39 -1.75 -11.60 9.94
C SER A 39 -0.73 -10.66 9.31
N ILE A 40 -0.79 -9.36 9.67
CA ILE A 40 0.19 -8.40 9.17
C ILE A 40 1.62 -8.76 9.61
N GLU A 41 1.77 -9.35 10.79
CA GLU A 41 3.08 -9.77 11.29
C GLU A 41 3.70 -10.88 10.45
N ASP A 42 2.86 -11.76 9.87
CA ASP A 42 3.34 -12.82 8.98
C ASP A 42 3.76 -12.30 7.61
N CYS A 43 3.27 -11.13 7.22
CA CYS A 43 3.54 -10.54 5.92
C CYS A 43 4.75 -9.61 5.93
N ILE A 44 5.02 -8.93 7.04
CA ILE A 44 6.11 -7.96 7.13
C ILE A 44 7.47 -8.67 7.14
N ILE A 45 8.35 -8.24 6.25
CA ILE A 45 9.75 -8.66 6.24
C ILE A 45 10.54 -7.61 7.03
N LYS A 46 11.05 -8.03 8.20
CA LYS A 46 11.72 -7.12 9.14
C LYS A 46 13.14 -6.85 8.73
N ASP A 47 13.58 -5.62 8.92
CA ASP A 47 14.97 -5.19 8.79
C ASP A 47 15.63 -5.61 7.47
N VAL A 48 14.94 -5.34 6.34
CA VAL A 48 15.51 -5.56 5.00
C VAL A 48 16.76 -4.69 4.80
N ILE A 49 16.76 -3.52 5.43
CA ILE A 49 17.89 -2.64 5.65
C ILE A 49 17.75 -2.21 7.11
N GLU A 50 18.80 -1.75 7.75
CA GLU A 50 18.77 -1.35 9.16
C GLU A 50 17.60 -0.38 9.41
N ASN A 51 16.70 -0.74 10.34
CA ASN A 51 15.52 0.01 10.76
C ASN A 51 14.43 0.17 9.69
N ILE A 52 14.54 -0.52 8.56
CA ILE A 52 13.51 -0.50 7.51
C ILE A 52 12.93 -1.89 7.33
N SER A 53 11.62 -2.00 7.53
CA SER A 53 10.86 -3.22 7.26
C SER A 53 9.92 -2.96 6.10
N ILE A 54 9.49 -4.01 5.40
CA ILE A 54 8.62 -3.87 4.24
C ILE A 54 7.42 -4.80 4.34
N LEU A 55 6.25 -4.29 3.97
CA LEU A 55 5.07 -5.09 3.67
C LEU A 55 5.05 -5.26 2.15
N PRO A 56 5.43 -6.45 1.66
CA PRO A 56 5.72 -6.63 0.24
C PRO A 56 4.48 -6.88 -0.60
N SER A 57 4.62 -6.65 -1.92
CA SER A 57 3.59 -6.86 -2.91
C SER A 57 4.08 -7.77 -4.05
N ASN A 58 3.15 -8.33 -4.79
CA ASN A 58 3.41 -8.99 -6.06
C ASN A 58 2.20 -8.89 -6.99
N VAL A 59 2.29 -9.48 -8.17
CA VAL A 59 1.27 -9.37 -9.20
C VAL A 59 -0.10 -9.92 -8.77
N ASN A 60 -0.14 -10.84 -7.81
CA ASN A 60 -1.39 -11.41 -7.32
C ASN A 60 -2.32 -10.35 -6.72
N LEU A 61 -1.75 -9.24 -6.24
CA LEU A 61 -2.53 -8.16 -5.65
C LEU A 61 -3.55 -7.57 -6.63
N ALA A 62 -3.31 -7.65 -7.94
CA ALA A 62 -4.26 -7.18 -8.93
C ALA A 62 -5.62 -7.87 -8.82
N ALA A 63 -5.65 -9.12 -8.38
CA ALA A 63 -6.89 -9.88 -8.21
C ALA A 63 -7.71 -9.41 -7.00
N ALA A 64 -7.09 -8.74 -6.05
CA ALA A 64 -7.78 -8.30 -4.82
C ALA A 64 -8.96 -7.37 -5.11
N GLU A 65 -8.85 -6.52 -6.13
CA GLU A 65 -9.93 -5.59 -6.48
C GLU A 65 -11.21 -6.30 -6.88
N ILE A 66 -11.09 -7.45 -7.55
CA ILE A 66 -12.22 -8.27 -7.95
C ILE A 66 -12.71 -9.10 -6.77
N GLU A 67 -11.79 -9.72 -6.05
CA GLU A 67 -12.12 -10.64 -4.95
C GLU A 67 -12.76 -9.93 -3.76
N LEU A 68 -12.50 -8.62 -3.59
CA LEU A 68 -13.03 -7.84 -2.48
C LEU A 68 -14.31 -7.07 -2.80
N ILE A 69 -14.88 -7.21 -4.01
CA ILE A 69 -16.04 -6.43 -4.45
C ILE A 69 -17.20 -6.52 -3.44
N GLY A 70 -17.50 -7.70 -2.90
CA GLY A 70 -18.61 -7.91 -1.99
C GLY A 70 -18.28 -7.71 -0.50
N VAL A 71 -17.06 -7.29 -0.19
CA VAL A 71 -16.62 -7.16 1.21
C VAL A 71 -17.04 -5.79 1.75
N ASP A 72 -17.71 -5.80 2.92
CA ASP A 72 -18.10 -4.57 3.60
C ASP A 72 -16.87 -3.83 4.13
N LYS A 73 -16.87 -2.50 4.01
CA LYS A 73 -15.79 -1.61 4.47
C LYS A 73 -14.43 -1.97 3.88
N LYS A 74 -14.43 -2.42 2.63
CA LYS A 74 -13.19 -2.81 1.93
C LYS A 74 -12.18 -1.68 1.81
N GLU A 75 -12.62 -0.42 1.87
CA GLU A 75 -11.77 0.77 1.83
C GLU A 75 -10.88 0.91 3.07
N TYR A 76 -11.22 0.23 4.17
CA TYR A 76 -10.53 0.34 5.46
C TYR A 76 -9.68 -0.89 5.80
N ILE A 77 -9.57 -1.86 4.90
CA ILE A 77 -8.85 -3.12 5.19
C ILE A 77 -7.41 -2.85 5.61
N LEU A 78 -6.68 -2.08 4.80
CA LEU A 78 -5.28 -1.77 5.10
C LEU A 78 -5.16 -0.95 6.40
N LYS A 79 -6.03 0.04 6.58
CA LYS A 79 -6.02 0.85 7.80
C LYS A 79 -6.17 0.00 9.04
N ASN A 80 -7.12 -0.93 9.03
CA ASN A 80 -7.37 -1.80 10.18
C ASN A 80 -6.17 -2.69 10.48
N GLU A 81 -5.48 -3.18 9.46
CA GLU A 81 -4.29 -4.00 9.64
C GLU A 81 -3.08 -3.19 10.12
N ILE A 82 -2.87 -2.02 9.56
CA ILE A 82 -1.78 -1.13 9.97
C ILE A 82 -1.95 -0.65 11.42
N ASP A 83 -3.19 -0.44 11.87
CA ASP A 83 -3.46 -0.02 13.25
C ASP A 83 -2.88 -1.00 14.29
N TRP A 84 -2.72 -2.28 13.94
CA TRP A 84 -2.12 -3.28 14.84
C TRP A 84 -0.63 -3.08 15.08
N VAL A 85 0.09 -2.46 14.14
CA VAL A 85 1.55 -2.35 14.17
C VAL A 85 2.07 -0.92 14.14
N LYS A 86 1.21 0.08 13.94
CA LYS A 86 1.65 1.46 13.70
C LYS A 86 2.52 2.03 14.82
N ASP A 87 2.30 1.63 16.07
CA ASP A 87 3.06 2.14 17.21
C ASP A 87 4.49 1.60 17.27
N ARG A 88 4.82 0.60 16.44
CA ARG A 88 6.16 0.03 16.34
C ARG A 88 7.08 0.82 15.42
N TYR A 89 6.52 1.76 14.65
CA TYR A 89 7.26 2.50 13.63
C TYR A 89 7.14 3.99 13.85
N ASP A 90 8.21 4.72 13.54
CA ASP A 90 8.19 6.18 13.58
C ASP A 90 7.52 6.75 12.33
N TYR A 91 7.70 6.07 11.19
CA TYR A 91 7.10 6.44 9.92
C TYR A 91 6.56 5.21 9.21
N ILE A 92 5.45 5.37 8.51
CA ILE A 92 4.90 4.36 7.60
C ILE A 92 4.71 5.03 6.25
N ILE A 93 5.43 4.52 5.24
CA ILE A 93 5.42 5.06 3.88
C ILE A 93 4.67 4.06 3.01
N ILE A 94 3.62 4.53 2.34
CA ILE A 94 2.79 3.68 1.47
C ILE A 94 3.02 4.08 0.02
N ASP A 95 3.54 3.13 -0.76
CA ASP A 95 3.72 3.28 -2.20
C ASP A 95 2.54 2.64 -2.92
N CYS A 96 1.75 3.45 -3.61
CA CYS A 96 0.53 3.00 -4.27
C CYS A 96 0.59 3.22 -5.79
N PRO A 97 -0.24 2.47 -6.57
CA PRO A 97 -0.26 2.65 -8.01
C PRO A 97 -0.88 4.00 -8.40
N PRO A 98 -0.50 4.55 -9.57
CA PRO A 98 -1.02 5.83 -10.03
C PRO A 98 -2.41 5.71 -10.68
N SER A 99 -3.29 4.94 -10.08
CA SER A 99 -4.62 4.68 -10.62
C SER A 99 -5.69 4.90 -9.54
N LEU A 100 -6.92 5.16 -9.98
CA LEU A 100 -8.07 5.29 -9.09
C LEU A 100 -8.66 3.89 -8.86
N SER A 101 -8.09 3.18 -7.89
CA SER A 101 -8.48 1.81 -7.62
C SER A 101 -8.77 1.62 -6.12
N LEU A 102 -9.30 0.46 -5.78
CA LEU A 102 -9.51 0.09 -4.37
C LEU A 102 -8.18 0.14 -3.59
N LEU A 103 -7.08 -0.23 -4.23
CA LEU A 103 -5.75 -0.20 -3.60
C LEU A 103 -5.35 1.22 -3.24
N THR A 104 -5.53 2.16 -4.16
CA THR A 104 -5.24 3.57 -3.92
C THR A 104 -6.12 4.14 -2.82
N VAL A 105 -7.41 3.80 -2.82
CA VAL A 105 -8.35 4.24 -1.77
C VAL A 105 -7.91 3.71 -0.40
N ASN A 106 -7.50 2.46 -0.32
CA ASN A 106 -6.97 1.89 0.92
C ASN A 106 -5.73 2.65 1.41
N ALA A 107 -4.81 2.97 0.51
CA ALA A 107 -3.63 3.76 0.85
C ALA A 107 -4.01 5.14 1.41
N MET A 108 -4.92 5.83 0.76
CA MET A 108 -5.35 7.17 1.17
C MET A 108 -6.11 7.17 2.49
N THR A 109 -6.95 6.16 2.71
CA THR A 109 -7.70 6.02 3.96
C THR A 109 -6.77 5.75 5.14
N THR A 110 -5.66 5.08 4.90
CA THR A 110 -4.67 4.73 5.92
C THR A 110 -3.73 5.89 6.22
N ALA A 111 -3.34 6.66 5.21
CA ALA A 111 -2.31 7.68 5.32
C ALA A 111 -2.81 8.95 6.02
N ASP A 112 -1.94 9.58 6.81
CA ASP A 112 -2.20 10.88 7.44
C ASP A 112 -2.02 12.02 6.44
N SER A 113 -1.12 11.84 5.47
CA SER A 113 -0.86 12.82 4.41
C SER A 113 -0.48 12.12 3.12
N VAL A 114 -0.67 12.80 2.00
CA VAL A 114 -0.37 12.26 0.67
C VAL A 114 0.68 13.13 -0.01
N LEU A 115 1.76 12.48 -0.48
CA LEU A 115 2.80 13.13 -1.27
C LEU A 115 2.70 12.60 -2.70
N VAL A 116 2.53 13.50 -3.65
CA VAL A 116 2.43 13.15 -5.07
C VAL A 116 3.64 13.70 -5.82
N PRO A 117 4.58 12.83 -6.25
CA PRO A 117 5.69 13.29 -7.10
C PRO A 117 5.16 13.75 -8.45
N ILE A 118 5.57 14.94 -8.88
CA ILE A 118 5.12 15.53 -10.15
C ILE A 118 6.25 15.44 -11.16
N GLN A 119 6.00 14.72 -12.27
CA GLN A 119 6.82 14.81 -13.46
C GLN A 119 6.17 15.83 -14.39
N CYS A 120 6.95 16.71 -14.99
CA CYS A 120 6.44 17.81 -15.83
C CYS A 120 6.06 17.32 -17.22
N GLU A 121 5.14 16.37 -17.30
CA GLU A 121 4.57 15.86 -18.55
C GLU A 121 3.07 16.06 -18.53
N TYR A 122 2.47 16.28 -19.69
CA TYR A 122 1.03 16.55 -19.82
C TYR A 122 0.19 15.44 -19.18
N TYR A 123 0.53 14.18 -19.44
CA TYR A 123 -0.22 13.04 -18.90
C TYR A 123 -0.09 12.93 -17.39
N ALA A 124 1.04 13.30 -16.85
CA ALA A 124 1.25 13.30 -15.40
C ALA A 124 0.36 14.33 -14.70
N LEU A 125 0.18 15.51 -15.32
CA LEU A 125 -0.69 16.55 -14.76
C LEU A 125 -2.17 16.13 -14.78
N GLU A 126 -2.62 15.45 -15.82
CA GLU A 126 -3.97 14.95 -15.91
C GLU A 126 -4.24 13.89 -14.84
N GLY A 127 -3.32 12.94 -14.68
CA GLY A 127 -3.39 11.93 -13.63
C GLY A 127 -3.38 12.53 -12.23
N LEU A 128 -2.60 13.58 -12.03
CA LEU A 128 -2.55 14.30 -10.75
C LEU A 128 -3.88 14.95 -10.42
N SER A 129 -4.56 15.56 -11.38
CA SER A 129 -5.88 16.16 -11.15
C SER A 129 -6.90 15.13 -10.70
N GLN A 130 -6.92 13.96 -11.32
CA GLN A 130 -7.81 12.87 -10.93
C GLN A 130 -7.49 12.35 -9.54
N LEU A 131 -6.22 12.21 -9.21
CA LEU A 131 -5.78 11.74 -7.91
C LEU A 131 -6.18 12.72 -6.80
N ILE A 132 -5.98 14.00 -7.00
CA ILE A 132 -6.38 15.05 -6.04
C ILE A 132 -7.89 15.01 -5.81
N HIS A 133 -8.68 14.84 -6.87
CA HIS A 133 -10.13 14.71 -6.75
C HIS A 133 -10.51 13.51 -5.87
N THR A 134 -9.87 12.37 -6.08
CA THR A 134 -10.11 11.17 -5.29
C THR A 134 -9.74 11.38 -3.82
N VAL A 135 -8.61 12.01 -3.54
CA VAL A 135 -8.20 12.34 -2.16
C VAL A 135 -9.27 13.17 -1.47
N ASN A 136 -9.80 14.18 -2.15
CA ASN A 136 -10.85 15.03 -1.59
C ASN A 136 -12.12 14.24 -1.29
N LEU A 137 -12.53 13.34 -2.18
CA LEU A 137 -13.69 12.49 -1.96
C LEU A 137 -13.51 11.56 -0.75
N VAL A 138 -12.33 10.99 -0.59
CA VAL A 138 -12.03 10.10 0.56
C VAL A 138 -12.06 10.89 1.86
N LYS A 139 -11.50 12.10 1.87
CA LYS A 139 -11.46 12.94 3.07
C LYS A 139 -12.83 13.44 3.52
N GLU A 140 -13.78 13.59 2.61
CA GLU A 140 -15.14 14.03 2.92
C GLU A 140 -15.99 12.94 3.59
N ARG A 141 -15.53 11.71 3.55
CA ARG A 141 -16.21 10.57 4.16
C ARG A 141 -15.68 10.29 5.56
#